data_77e0e729b928181054a2b14ca8d1eec9
#
_entry.id   77e0e729b928181054a2b14ca8d1eec9
#
_cell.length_a   1.000
_cell.length_b   1.000
_cell.length_c   1.000
_cell.angle_alpha   90.00
_cell.angle_beta   90.00
_cell.angle_gamma   90.00
#
_symmetry.space_group_name_H-M   'P 1'
#
loop_
_entity.id
_entity.type
_entity.pdbx_description
1 polymer ?
#
loop_
_entity_poly.entity_id
_entity_poly.type
_entity_poly.pdbx_seq_one_letter_code
_entity_poly.pdbx_strand_id
1 'polypeptide(L)'
;MRQEEFLNSFREALIGKVPDNVIQDNLNYYRNYISSQINSGRREEDVLGSLGDPRLLAKTIEESNKFAMGEERQSYYQDNNTGAYRNQNDD
;
A
#
# COMPACT_ATOMS: atom_id res chain seq x y z
N MET A 1 2.10 19.13 0.32
CA MET A 1 3.05 18.06 -0.04
C MET A 1 2.95 17.79 -1.53
N ARG A 2 4.08 17.60 -2.16
CA ARG A 2 4.11 17.30 -3.59
C ARG A 2 4.26 15.82 -3.81
N GLN A 3 3.98 15.36 -5.02
CA GLN A 3 4.03 13.95 -5.37
C GLN A 3 5.37 13.32 -5.01
N GLU A 4 6.48 13.99 -5.35
CA GLU A 4 7.80 13.41 -5.08
C GLU A 4 8.08 13.33 -3.59
N GLU A 5 7.63 14.32 -2.83
CA GLU A 5 7.79 14.27 -1.38
C GLU A 5 7.01 13.11 -0.78
N PHE A 6 5.79 12.91 -1.26
CA PHE A 6 4.95 11.81 -0.81
C PHE A 6 5.65 10.47 -1.08
N LEU A 7 6.10 10.29 -2.32
CA LEU A 7 6.72 9.02 -2.71
C LEU A 7 8.02 8.78 -1.97
N ASN A 8 8.81 9.83 -1.73
CA ASN A 8 10.05 9.67 -0.98
C ASN A 8 9.78 9.29 0.47
N SER A 9 8.81 9.93 1.11
CA SER A 9 8.46 9.60 2.49
C SER A 9 7.95 8.17 2.60
N PHE A 10 7.14 7.77 1.63
CA PHE A 10 6.59 6.42 1.57
C PHE A 10 7.73 5.40 1.42
N ARG A 11 8.65 5.67 0.50
CA ARG A 11 9.79 4.78 0.27
C ARG A 11 10.66 4.65 1.51
N GLU A 12 10.99 5.79 2.13
CA GLU A 12 11.85 5.77 3.31
C GLU A 12 11.22 4.99 4.46
N ALA A 13 9.92 5.08 4.59
CA ALA A 13 9.23 4.36 5.65
C ALA A 13 9.22 2.85 5.42
N LEU A 14 9.44 2.41 4.17
CA LEU A 14 9.45 0.99 3.84
C LEU A 14 10.84 0.37 3.86
N ILE A 15 11.89 1.19 3.78
CA ILE A 15 13.26 0.68 3.77
C ILE A 15 13.52 -0.06 5.08
N GLY A 16 14.03 -1.30 4.95
CA GLY A 16 14.30 -2.12 6.12
C GLY A 16 13.10 -2.84 6.68
N LYS A 17 11.92 -2.58 6.11
CA LYS A 17 10.69 -3.21 6.60
C LYS A 17 10.16 -4.25 5.63
N VAL A 18 10.39 -4.06 4.35
CA VAL A 18 9.96 -5.00 3.31
C VAL A 18 11.07 -5.12 2.28
N PRO A 19 11.07 -6.18 1.46
CA PRO A 19 12.08 -6.35 0.41
C PRO A 19 12.03 -5.22 -0.61
N ASP A 20 13.16 -4.95 -1.25
CA ASP A 20 13.26 -3.86 -2.21
C ASP A 20 12.28 -4.01 -3.37
N ASN A 21 12.05 -5.23 -3.85
CA ASN A 21 11.10 -5.42 -4.95
C ASN A 21 9.69 -5.02 -4.55
N VAL A 22 9.33 -5.21 -3.28
CA VAL A 22 8.02 -4.79 -2.78
C VAL A 22 7.96 -3.27 -2.76
N ILE A 23 9.04 -2.63 -2.34
CA ILE A 23 9.10 -1.16 -2.33
C ILE A 23 8.91 -0.62 -3.74
N GLN A 24 9.66 -1.16 -4.71
CA GLN A 24 9.60 -0.67 -6.08
C GLN A 24 8.24 -0.88 -6.71
N ASP A 25 7.64 -2.05 -6.47
CA ASP A 25 6.31 -2.33 -7.00
C ASP A 25 5.29 -1.33 -6.47
N ASN A 26 5.36 -1.03 -5.19
CA ASN A 26 4.41 -0.10 -4.59
C ASN A 26 4.66 1.33 -5.03
N LEU A 27 5.93 1.72 -5.18
CA LEU A 27 6.24 3.05 -5.69
C LEU A 27 5.70 3.24 -7.10
N ASN A 28 5.87 2.23 -7.94
CA ASN A 28 5.35 2.30 -9.31
C ASN A 28 3.84 2.37 -9.31
N TYR A 29 3.20 1.58 -8.47
CA TYR A 29 1.74 1.58 -8.39
C TYR A 29 1.22 2.97 -8.00
N TYR A 30 1.75 3.55 -6.94
CA TYR A 30 1.24 4.83 -6.47
C TYR A 30 1.63 5.99 -7.37
N ARG A 31 2.81 5.92 -7.98
CA ARG A 31 3.19 6.94 -8.94
C ARG A 31 2.20 6.94 -10.11
N ASN A 32 1.88 5.77 -10.63
CA ASN A 32 0.94 5.66 -11.73
C ASN A 32 -0.47 6.07 -11.31
N TYR A 33 -0.88 5.70 -10.12
CA TYR A 33 -2.19 6.09 -9.60
C TYR A 33 -2.30 7.61 -9.52
N ILE A 34 -1.31 8.26 -8.91
CA ILE A 34 -1.33 9.71 -8.74
C ILE A 34 -1.36 10.40 -10.11
N SER A 35 -0.50 9.96 -11.01
CA SER A 35 -0.44 10.56 -12.36
C SER A 35 -1.76 10.40 -13.09
N SER A 36 -2.36 9.23 -12.99
CA SER A 36 -3.64 8.97 -13.65
C SER A 36 -4.74 9.86 -13.09
N GLN A 37 -4.77 10.05 -11.79
CA GLN A 37 -5.79 10.89 -11.16
C GLN A 37 -5.60 12.37 -11.55
N ILE A 38 -4.36 12.82 -11.62
CA ILE A 38 -4.09 14.20 -12.05
C ILE A 38 -4.49 14.38 -13.50
N ASN A 39 -4.18 13.41 -14.35
CA ASN A 39 -4.53 13.48 -15.76
C ASN A 39 -6.05 13.48 -15.96
N SER A 40 -6.79 12.92 -15.03
CA SER A 40 -8.25 12.91 -15.14
C SER A 40 -8.88 14.19 -14.63
N GLY A 41 -8.06 15.15 -14.17
CA GLY A 41 -8.56 16.45 -13.76
C GLY A 41 -8.51 16.74 -12.27
N ARG A 42 -8.05 15.80 -11.47
CA ARG A 42 -7.94 16.03 -10.03
C ARG A 42 -6.68 16.81 -9.73
N ARG A 43 -6.72 17.61 -8.67
CA ARG A 43 -5.56 18.37 -8.28
C ARG A 43 -4.61 17.48 -7.47
N GLU A 44 -3.32 17.74 -7.61
CA GLU A 44 -2.31 16.95 -6.92
C GLU A 44 -2.58 16.88 -5.42
N GLU A 45 -2.84 18.02 -4.79
CA GLU A 45 -3.06 18.04 -3.35
C GLU A 45 -4.29 17.25 -2.94
N ASP A 46 -5.31 17.20 -3.79
CA ASP A 46 -6.51 16.43 -3.48
C ASP A 46 -6.24 14.93 -3.57
N VAL A 47 -5.46 14.54 -4.58
CA VAL A 47 -5.10 13.13 -4.74
C VAL A 47 -4.26 12.67 -3.55
N LEU A 48 -3.24 13.45 -3.21
CA LEU A 48 -2.36 13.09 -2.11
C LEU A 48 -3.11 13.10 -0.77
N GLY A 49 -4.02 14.06 -0.61
CA GLY A 49 -4.84 14.10 0.60
C GLY A 49 -5.70 12.87 0.76
N SER A 50 -6.21 12.34 -0.37
CA SER A 50 -7.04 11.14 -0.31
C SER A 50 -6.24 9.89 0.03
N LEU A 51 -4.93 9.89 -0.25
CA LEU A 51 -4.07 8.76 0.12
C LEU A 51 -3.65 8.82 1.58
N GLY A 52 -3.67 10.00 2.17
CA GLY A 52 -3.34 10.17 3.58
C GLY A 52 -1.85 10.29 3.82
N ASP A 53 -1.45 10.00 5.03
CA ASP A 53 -0.05 10.11 5.44
C ASP A 53 0.77 8.98 4.80
N PRO A 54 1.84 9.30 4.06
CA PRO A 54 2.65 8.26 3.42
C PRO A 54 3.25 7.25 4.40
N ARG A 55 3.51 7.67 5.64
CA ARG A 55 4.07 6.74 6.62
C ARG A 55 3.02 5.75 7.12
N LEU A 56 1.77 6.18 7.22
CA LEU A 56 0.70 5.26 7.57
C LEU A 56 0.42 4.30 6.43
N LEU A 57 0.48 4.78 5.20
CA LEU A 57 0.33 3.93 4.04
C LEU A 57 1.43 2.87 4.01
N ALA A 58 2.66 3.29 4.30
CA ALA A 58 3.79 2.36 4.35
C ALA A 58 3.57 1.30 5.43
N LYS A 59 3.04 1.69 6.57
CA LYS A 59 2.74 0.74 7.64
C LYS A 59 1.75 -0.31 7.18
N THR A 60 0.74 0.11 6.44
CA THR A 60 -0.24 -0.81 5.87
C THR A 60 0.43 -1.80 4.93
N ILE A 61 1.34 -1.32 4.09
CA ILE A 61 2.06 -2.19 3.16
C ILE A 61 2.93 -3.17 3.93
N GLU A 62 3.60 -2.70 4.97
CA GLU A 62 4.45 -3.56 5.80
C GLU A 62 3.63 -4.69 6.41
N GLU A 63 2.47 -4.35 6.98
CA GLU A 63 1.61 -5.35 7.61
C GLU A 63 1.07 -6.34 6.59
N SER A 64 0.68 -5.84 5.43
CA SER A 64 0.23 -6.71 4.34
C SER A 64 1.30 -7.67 3.90
N ASN A 65 2.54 -7.18 3.80
CA ASN A 65 3.65 -8.01 3.36
C ASN A 65 3.95 -9.11 4.37
N LYS A 66 3.90 -8.78 5.65
CA LYS A 66 4.11 -9.78 6.70
C LYS A 66 3.06 -10.87 6.60
N PHE A 67 1.82 -10.48 6.41
CA PHE A 67 0.73 -11.42 6.31
C PHE A 67 0.91 -12.32 5.07
N ALA A 68 1.28 -11.72 3.95
CA ALA A 68 1.49 -12.48 2.71
C ALA A 68 2.65 -13.46 2.84
N MET A 69 3.65 -13.11 3.67
CA MET A 69 4.79 -13.99 3.89
C MET A 69 4.48 -15.08 4.91
N GLY A 70 3.31 -15.04 5.52
CA GLY A 70 2.91 -16.06 6.48
C GLY A 70 3.37 -15.86 7.90
N GLU A 71 4.00 -14.73 8.18
CA GLU A 71 4.56 -14.52 9.51
C GLU A 71 3.52 -14.35 10.57
N GLU A 72 2.33 -13.89 10.18
CA GLU A 72 1.30 -13.59 11.13
C GLU A 72 0.19 -14.57 11.09
N ARG A 73 0.35 -15.66 10.34
CA ARG A 73 -0.78 -16.47 10.06
C ARG A 73 -0.92 -17.67 10.86
N GLN A 74 -0.19 -17.87 11.81
CA GLN A 74 -0.40 -19.05 12.46
C GLN A 74 -1.66 -19.08 13.10
N SER A 75 -2.36 -18.27 12.97
CA SER A 75 -3.49 -18.37 13.59
C SER A 75 -4.57 -18.61 12.84
N TYR A 76 -4.97 -18.77 12.28
CA TYR A 76 -6.21 -18.91 11.83
C TYR A 76 -6.64 -19.27 10.71
N TYR A 77 -6.95 -19.28 10.50
CA TYR A 77 -7.75 -19.45 9.57
C TYR A 77 -8.00 -19.77 8.80
N GLN A 78 -7.95 -19.65 8.64
CA GLN A 78 -8.45 -19.76 7.72
C GLN A 78 -9.09 -19.67 7.04
N ASP A 79 -8.79 -19.68 7.07
CA ASP A 79 -9.66 -19.42 6.17
C ASP A 79 -10.12 -19.11 5.56
N ASN A 80 -9.81 -19.15 5.61
CA ASN A 80 -10.68 -18.75 4.85
C ASN A 80 -11.00 -18.26 4.38
N ASN A 81 -10.55 -18.34 4.52
CA ASN A 81 -11.34 -17.79 4.00
C ASN A 81 -11.49 -17.18 3.62
N THR A 82 -11.02 -17.37 3.82
CA THR A 82 -11.60 -16.73 3.48
C THR A 82 -11.84 -16.03 3.05
N GLY A 83 -11.44 -16.34 3.38
CA GLY A 83 -12.04 -15.61 3.01
C GLY A 83 -12.01 -14.83 2.55
N ALA A 84 -11.53 -14.92 2.74
CA ALA A 84 -11.98 -14.35 2.50
C ALA A 84 -12.22 -13.64 2.00
N TYR A 85 -11.95 -13.82 2.38
CA TYR A 85 -12.84 -13.29 2.09
C TYR A 85 -13.29 -12.92 1.50
N ARG A 86 -12.54 -12.95 1.49
CA ARG A 86 -13.39 -12.81 1.19
C ARG A 86 -13.93 -12.38 0.67
N ASN A 87 -13.18 -12.94 1.00
CA ASN A 87 -14.17 -12.77 0.74
C ASN A 87 -14.61 -12.56 0.39
N GLN A 88 -14.09 -12.78 0.44
CA GLN A 88 -14.90 -12.77 0.36
C GLN A 88 -15.52 -12.66 0.07
N ASN A 89 -14.79 -13.09 0.30
CA ASN A 89 -15.78 -13.21 0.32
C ASN A 89 -16.29 -13.42 0.09
N ASP A 90 -15.77 -13.80 0.27
CA ASP A 90 -16.57 -14.05 0.27
C ASP A 90 -17.08 -14.02 -0.04
N ASP A 91 -16.76 -14.32 0.17
CA ASP A 91 -17.57 -14.34 0.04
C ASP A 91 -18.04 -14.13 -0.25
#